data_2d9ee96b1254e44488e8003317ca7755
#
_entry.id   2d9ee96b1254e44488e8003317ca7755
#
_cell.length_a   1.000
_cell.length_b   1.000
_cell.length_c   1.000
_cell.angle_alpha   90.00
_cell.angle_beta   90.00
_cell.angle_gamma   90.00
#
_symmetry.space_group_name_H-M   'P 1'
#
loop_
_entity.id
_entity.type
_entity.pdbx_description
1 polymer ?
#
loop_
_entity_poly.entity_id
_entity_poly.type
_entity_poly.pdbx_seq_one_letter_code
_entity_poly.pdbx_strand_id
1 'polypeptide(L)'
;MSETQQPREGSHAESHTPRIRPRWPGAASLVVIGVVYSVLREDLRVAPSFLLLVLVAVLLVPLFYAQLRGRHHLSHLVGLGLVTLATVAVGISVLLLVITLSTQPVTPLTALRDAGLIWLANVVTFAVWYWEIDGGGPGRRRKDAHESEDFQFPQDQDGSSGWSPDFTDYLFLSFNQSTAFGPTDTLPLSKRAKILSMVQALFSLLIIAVVVARATA
;
A
#
# COMPACT_ATOMS: atom_id res chain seq x y z
N MET A 1 21.22 -58.71 -26.79
CA MET A 1 20.26 -57.90 -26.05
C MET A 1 20.73 -56.47 -26.20
N SER A 2 20.13 -55.74 -27.15
CA SER A 2 20.52 -54.37 -27.51
C SER A 2 19.55 -53.44 -26.78
N GLU A 3 20.08 -52.65 -25.86
CA GLU A 3 19.33 -51.65 -25.08
C GLU A 3 19.26 -50.38 -25.89
N THR A 4 18.08 -50.09 -26.39
CA THR A 4 17.80 -48.93 -27.21
C THR A 4 17.66 -47.72 -26.24
N GLN A 5 18.68 -46.88 -26.18
CA GLN A 5 18.60 -45.56 -25.50
C GLN A 5 17.68 -44.64 -26.30
N GLN A 6 16.51 -44.32 -25.71
CA GLN A 6 15.65 -43.25 -26.20
C GLN A 6 16.34 -41.89 -25.95
N PRO A 7 16.34 -40.97 -26.93
CA PRO A 7 16.77 -39.62 -26.73
C PRO A 7 15.82 -38.90 -25.73
N ARG A 8 16.37 -38.32 -24.67
CA ARG A 8 15.64 -37.38 -23.79
C ARG A 8 15.31 -36.15 -24.63
N GLU A 9 14.03 -36.03 -24.96
CA GLU A 9 13.49 -34.81 -25.54
C GLU A 9 13.81 -33.62 -24.62
N GLY A 10 14.37 -32.58 -25.27
CA GLY A 10 14.82 -31.39 -24.59
C GLY A 10 13.72 -30.68 -23.81
N SER A 11 13.98 -30.44 -22.54
CA SER A 11 13.18 -29.53 -21.76
C SER A 11 13.23 -28.15 -22.44
N HIS A 12 12.15 -27.74 -23.05
CA HIS A 12 11.94 -26.38 -23.49
C HIS A 12 12.01 -25.48 -22.25
N ALA A 13 13.17 -24.90 -22.01
CA ALA A 13 13.33 -23.80 -21.09
C ALA A 13 12.51 -22.64 -21.66
N GLU A 14 11.26 -22.53 -21.24
CA GLU A 14 10.46 -21.34 -21.51
C GLU A 14 11.23 -20.14 -20.96
N SER A 15 11.72 -19.33 -21.89
CA SER A 15 12.37 -18.07 -21.59
C SER A 15 11.32 -17.12 -21.02
N HIS A 16 11.20 -17.11 -19.69
CA HIS A 16 10.37 -16.16 -18.98
C HIS A 16 10.94 -14.75 -19.19
N THR A 17 10.42 -14.05 -20.18
CA THR A 17 10.69 -12.62 -20.36
C THR A 17 10.24 -11.87 -19.11
N PRO A 18 11.12 -11.08 -18.49
CA PRO A 18 10.78 -10.31 -17.30
C PRO A 18 9.67 -9.30 -17.64
N ARG A 19 8.46 -9.51 -17.16
CA ARG A 19 7.37 -8.54 -17.28
C ARG A 19 7.70 -7.35 -16.37
N ILE A 20 8.12 -6.23 -16.97
CA ILE A 20 8.27 -4.95 -16.27
C ILE A 20 6.86 -4.54 -15.81
N ARG A 21 6.63 -4.56 -14.49
CA ARG A 21 5.34 -4.16 -13.95
C ARG A 21 5.19 -2.64 -13.99
N PRO A 22 4.08 -2.14 -14.54
CA PRO A 22 3.84 -0.71 -14.57
C PRO A 22 3.66 -0.16 -13.16
N ARG A 23 4.26 0.99 -12.86
CA ARG A 23 4.16 1.67 -11.55
C ARG A 23 2.96 2.61 -11.44
N TRP A 24 2.08 2.62 -12.45
CA TRP A 24 0.89 3.46 -12.45
C TRP A 24 -0.05 3.23 -11.24
N PRO A 25 -0.15 2.00 -10.62
CA PRO A 25 -1.03 1.83 -9.48
C PRO A 25 -0.60 2.68 -8.27
N GLY A 26 0.72 2.81 -8.02
CA GLY A 26 1.23 3.70 -6.97
C GLY A 26 0.89 5.17 -7.24
N ALA A 27 1.04 5.63 -8.49
CA ALA A 27 0.65 6.97 -8.89
C ALA A 27 -0.87 7.20 -8.76
N ALA A 28 -1.69 6.24 -9.19
CA ALA A 28 -3.14 6.29 -9.04
C ALA A 28 -3.56 6.35 -7.56
N SER A 29 -2.89 5.60 -6.68
CA SER A 29 -3.13 5.62 -5.24
C SER A 29 -2.86 6.99 -4.62
N LEU A 30 -1.79 7.68 -5.04
CA LEU A 30 -1.50 9.04 -4.59
C LEU A 30 -2.57 10.04 -5.04
N VAL A 31 -3.13 9.87 -6.24
CA VAL A 31 -4.26 10.68 -6.71
C VAL A 31 -5.49 10.40 -5.85
N VAL A 32 -5.80 9.15 -5.54
CA VAL A 32 -6.92 8.80 -4.65
C VAL A 32 -6.74 9.45 -3.28
N ILE A 33 -5.56 9.37 -2.68
CA ILE A 33 -5.25 10.03 -1.41
C ILE A 33 -5.47 11.54 -1.52
N GLY A 34 -4.99 12.18 -2.59
CA GLY A 34 -5.18 13.61 -2.83
C GLY A 34 -6.66 14.01 -2.96
N VAL A 35 -7.46 13.20 -3.65
CA VAL A 35 -8.92 13.41 -3.78
C VAL A 35 -9.61 13.26 -2.42
N VAL A 36 -9.30 12.21 -1.67
CA VAL A 36 -9.83 12.00 -0.31
C VAL A 36 -9.54 13.22 0.56
N TYR A 37 -8.31 13.70 0.55
CA TYR A 37 -7.91 14.89 1.29
C TYR A 37 -8.64 16.16 0.84
N SER A 38 -8.94 16.33 -0.44
CA SER A 38 -9.67 17.50 -0.94
C SER A 38 -11.12 17.56 -0.49
N VAL A 39 -11.73 16.39 -0.26
CA VAL A 39 -13.13 16.25 0.20
C VAL A 39 -13.27 16.27 1.71
N LEU A 40 -12.16 16.00 2.45
CA LEU A 40 -12.13 16.01 3.90
C LEU A 40 -12.38 17.42 4.45
N ARG A 41 -12.99 17.55 5.61
CA ARG A 41 -13.21 18.84 6.30
C ARG A 41 -11.91 19.56 6.61
N GLU A 42 -11.94 20.89 6.64
CA GLU A 42 -10.74 21.71 6.85
C GLU A 42 -10.06 21.47 8.20
N ASP A 43 -10.84 21.28 9.25
CA ASP A 43 -10.36 20.99 10.62
C ASP A 43 -9.66 19.62 10.74
N LEU A 44 -9.83 18.73 9.77
CA LEU A 44 -9.20 17.40 9.74
C LEU A 44 -8.00 17.34 8.78
N ARG A 45 -7.66 18.44 8.14
CA ARG A 45 -6.54 18.53 7.19
C ARG A 45 -5.30 19.11 7.84
N VAL A 46 -4.15 18.57 7.45
CA VAL A 46 -2.83 19.09 7.86
C VAL A 46 -2.51 20.42 7.18
N ALA A 47 -3.04 20.63 5.97
CA ALA A 47 -2.76 21.78 5.15
C ALA A 47 -3.93 22.06 4.19
N PRO A 48 -4.01 23.27 3.60
CA PRO A 48 -4.99 23.56 2.56
C PRO A 48 -4.95 22.52 1.44
N SER A 49 -6.11 22.12 0.93
CA SER A 49 -6.23 21.04 -0.07
C SER A 49 -5.40 21.26 -1.32
N PHE A 50 -5.28 22.52 -1.78
CA PHE A 50 -4.47 22.85 -2.94
C PHE A 50 -2.97 22.62 -2.71
N LEU A 51 -2.45 22.83 -1.48
CA LEU A 51 -1.05 22.63 -1.15
C LEU A 51 -0.67 21.16 -1.26
N LEU A 52 -1.54 20.28 -0.80
CA LEU A 52 -1.30 18.84 -0.84
C LEU A 52 -1.40 18.30 -2.27
N LEU A 53 -2.36 18.81 -3.06
CA LEU A 53 -2.47 18.49 -4.49
C LEU A 53 -1.24 18.98 -5.28
N VAL A 54 -0.78 20.20 -5.03
CA VAL A 54 0.44 20.74 -5.63
C VAL A 54 1.66 19.91 -5.22
N LEU A 55 1.77 19.55 -3.95
CA LEU A 55 2.87 18.72 -3.46
C LEU A 55 2.87 17.33 -4.12
N VAL A 56 1.71 16.69 -4.21
CA VAL A 56 1.56 15.41 -4.94
C VAL A 56 1.94 15.58 -6.40
N ALA A 57 1.45 16.62 -7.08
CA ALA A 57 1.77 16.90 -8.48
C ALA A 57 3.27 17.13 -8.69
N VAL A 58 3.90 17.97 -7.85
CA VAL A 58 5.34 18.25 -7.91
C VAL A 58 6.19 17.00 -7.70
N LEU A 59 5.76 16.09 -6.81
CA LEU A 59 6.48 14.84 -6.53
C LEU A 59 6.18 13.73 -7.55
N LEU A 60 5.04 13.77 -8.24
CA LEU A 60 4.76 12.89 -9.37
C LEU A 60 5.67 13.17 -10.57
N VAL A 61 6.08 14.43 -10.78
CA VAL A 61 6.98 14.79 -11.89
C VAL A 61 8.32 14.05 -11.80
N PRO A 62 9.10 14.11 -10.69
CA PRO A 62 10.35 13.36 -10.59
C PRO A 62 10.15 11.86 -10.59
N LEU A 63 9.02 11.36 -10.06
CA LEU A 63 8.67 9.94 -10.12
C LEU A 63 8.52 9.48 -11.58
N PHE A 64 7.76 10.23 -12.37
CA PHE A 64 7.52 9.92 -13.78
C PHE A 64 8.81 10.07 -14.61
N TYR A 65 9.59 11.12 -14.37
CA TYR A 65 10.88 11.34 -15.01
C TYR A 65 11.91 10.24 -14.71
N ALA A 66 11.98 9.80 -13.44
CA ALA A 66 12.86 8.70 -13.04
C ALA A 66 12.45 7.36 -13.69
N GLN A 67 11.15 7.14 -13.87
CA GLN A 67 10.62 5.96 -14.58
C GLN A 67 11.01 5.98 -16.05
N LEU A 68 10.84 7.11 -16.74
CA LEU A 68 11.19 7.26 -18.16
C LEU A 68 12.69 7.06 -18.42
N ARG A 69 13.54 7.44 -17.45
CA ARG A 69 15.01 7.30 -17.53
C ARG A 69 15.55 5.97 -17.00
N GLY A 70 14.69 5.03 -16.57
CA GLY A 70 15.10 3.73 -16.03
C GLY A 70 15.90 3.81 -14.71
N ARG A 71 15.82 4.94 -13.97
CA ARG A 71 16.51 5.13 -12.68
C ARG A 71 15.68 4.53 -11.55
N HIS A 72 15.64 3.21 -11.46
CA HIS A 72 14.82 2.45 -10.50
C HIS A 72 15.08 2.84 -9.03
N HIS A 73 16.35 3.07 -8.66
CA HIS A 73 16.72 3.44 -7.29
C HIS A 73 16.14 4.80 -6.87
N LEU A 74 16.23 5.81 -7.74
CA LEU A 74 15.68 7.14 -7.47
C LEU A 74 14.15 7.10 -7.37
N SER A 75 13.51 6.37 -8.28
CA SER A 75 12.05 6.18 -8.29
C SER A 75 11.55 5.48 -7.01
N HIS A 76 12.30 4.53 -6.46
CA HIS A 76 11.97 3.86 -5.20
C HIS A 76 12.10 4.82 -4.01
N LEU A 77 13.19 5.60 -3.92
CA LEU A 77 13.37 6.58 -2.84
C LEU A 77 12.30 7.66 -2.85
N VAL A 78 11.93 8.16 -4.03
CA VAL A 78 10.83 9.14 -4.18
C VAL A 78 9.50 8.51 -3.77
N GLY A 79 9.23 7.26 -4.16
CA GLY A 79 8.03 6.52 -3.75
C GLY A 79 7.94 6.36 -2.22
N LEU A 80 9.04 5.96 -1.57
CA LEU A 80 9.10 5.85 -0.11
C LEU A 80 8.90 7.21 0.57
N GLY A 81 9.49 8.28 0.05
CA GLY A 81 9.29 9.63 0.57
C GLY A 81 7.83 10.07 0.50
N LEU A 82 7.17 9.83 -0.65
CA LEU A 82 5.76 10.14 -0.86
C LEU A 82 4.85 9.38 0.09
N VAL A 83 5.03 8.08 0.23
CA VAL A 83 4.18 7.26 1.10
C VAL A 83 4.43 7.56 2.58
N THR A 84 5.67 7.93 2.96
CA THR A 84 5.98 8.43 4.31
C THR A 84 5.19 9.70 4.61
N LEU A 85 5.22 10.67 3.69
CA LEU A 85 4.47 11.92 3.83
C LEU A 85 2.96 11.66 3.92
N ALA A 86 2.42 10.77 3.09
CA ALA A 86 1.02 10.36 3.14
C ALA A 86 0.66 9.73 4.49
N THR A 87 1.55 8.88 5.05
CA THR A 87 1.35 8.25 6.35
C THR A 87 1.30 9.26 7.49
N VAL A 88 2.22 10.24 7.47
CA VAL A 88 2.21 11.34 8.46
C VAL A 88 0.91 12.13 8.36
N ALA A 89 0.49 12.47 7.14
CA ALA A 89 -0.75 13.21 6.91
C ALA A 89 -1.98 12.42 7.40
N VAL A 90 -2.09 11.12 7.08
CA VAL A 90 -3.17 10.24 7.59
C VAL A 90 -3.13 10.17 9.11
N GLY A 91 -1.95 9.96 9.71
CA GLY A 91 -1.80 9.89 11.16
C GLY A 91 -2.26 11.16 11.88
N ILE A 92 -1.89 12.34 11.35
CA ILE A 92 -2.36 13.62 11.89
C ILE A 92 -3.89 13.76 11.71
N SER A 93 -4.45 13.35 10.55
CA SER A 93 -5.90 13.38 10.34
C SER A 93 -6.65 12.45 11.29
N VAL A 94 -6.08 11.28 11.64
CA VAL A 94 -6.64 10.39 12.67
C VAL A 94 -6.67 11.09 14.03
N LEU A 95 -5.57 11.73 14.43
CA LEU A 95 -5.50 12.47 15.69
C LEU A 95 -6.50 13.64 15.73
N LEU A 96 -6.58 14.42 14.63
CA LEU A 96 -7.54 15.51 14.51
C LEU A 96 -8.97 15.00 14.55
N LEU A 97 -9.28 13.85 13.93
CA LEU A 97 -10.59 13.22 14.00
C LEU A 97 -10.95 12.90 15.47
N VAL A 98 -10.04 12.28 16.21
CA VAL A 98 -10.24 11.96 17.63
C VAL A 98 -10.53 13.23 18.44
N ILE A 99 -9.72 14.27 18.28
CA ILE A 99 -9.87 15.54 19.00
C ILE A 99 -11.19 16.21 18.61
N THR A 100 -11.47 16.35 17.32
CA THR A 100 -12.67 17.05 16.83
C THR A 100 -13.96 16.36 17.28
N LEU A 101 -14.03 15.03 17.17
CA LEU A 101 -15.20 14.29 17.61
C LEU A 101 -15.40 14.29 19.14
N SER A 102 -14.31 14.50 19.91
CA SER A 102 -14.38 14.62 21.37
C SER A 102 -14.76 16.02 21.85
N THR A 103 -14.49 17.06 21.06
CA THR A 103 -14.60 18.47 21.49
C THR A 103 -15.71 19.27 20.80
N GLN A 104 -16.17 18.83 19.63
CA GLN A 104 -17.13 19.56 18.81
C GLN A 104 -18.43 18.77 18.58
N PRO A 105 -19.58 19.45 18.54
CA PRO A 105 -20.85 18.84 18.15
C PRO A 105 -20.87 18.59 16.63
N VAL A 106 -20.56 17.36 16.23
CA VAL A 106 -20.59 16.92 14.83
C VAL A 106 -21.75 15.94 14.64
N THR A 107 -22.49 16.07 13.52
CA THR A 107 -23.57 15.11 13.24
C THR A 107 -23.01 13.70 12.99
N PRO A 108 -23.73 12.64 13.39
CA PRO A 108 -23.27 11.27 13.20
C PRO A 108 -22.92 10.93 11.74
N LEU A 109 -23.69 11.46 10.78
CA LEU A 109 -23.45 11.24 9.36
C LEU A 109 -22.13 11.88 8.89
N THR A 110 -21.84 13.11 9.33
CA THR A 110 -20.58 13.79 9.02
C THR A 110 -19.40 13.05 9.64
N ALA A 111 -19.54 12.62 10.90
CA ALA A 111 -18.50 11.84 11.58
C ALA A 111 -18.19 10.52 10.83
N LEU A 112 -19.22 9.79 10.42
CA LEU A 112 -19.09 8.54 9.68
C LEU A 112 -18.43 8.77 8.29
N ARG A 113 -18.84 9.82 7.57
CA ARG A 113 -18.25 10.18 6.29
C ARG A 113 -16.75 10.49 6.43
N ASP A 114 -16.39 11.37 7.37
CA ASP A 114 -15.02 11.80 7.54
C ASP A 114 -14.11 10.65 8.03
N ALA A 115 -14.61 9.83 8.95
CA ALA A 115 -13.93 8.62 9.39
C ALA A 115 -13.74 7.61 8.24
N GLY A 116 -14.77 7.41 7.41
CA GLY A 116 -14.69 6.53 6.23
C GLY A 116 -13.68 7.02 5.20
N LEU A 117 -13.58 8.34 4.98
CA LEU A 117 -12.59 8.95 4.11
C LEU A 117 -11.16 8.74 4.64
N ILE A 118 -10.92 9.00 5.93
CA ILE A 118 -9.61 8.79 6.56
C ILE A 118 -9.25 7.30 6.57
N TRP A 119 -10.22 6.41 6.82
CA TRP A 119 -10.03 4.97 6.75
C TRP A 119 -9.62 4.51 5.33
N LEU A 120 -10.31 5.01 4.29
CA LEU A 120 -9.95 4.73 2.90
C LEU A 120 -8.53 5.22 2.57
N ALA A 121 -8.17 6.44 3.02
CA ALA A 121 -6.82 6.96 2.85
C ALA A 121 -5.78 6.07 3.56
N ASN A 122 -6.10 5.55 4.76
CA ASN A 122 -5.26 4.61 5.49
C ASN A 122 -5.04 3.32 4.68
N VAL A 123 -6.12 2.68 4.18
CA VAL A 123 -6.04 1.46 3.36
C VAL A 123 -5.14 1.68 2.14
N VAL A 124 -5.38 2.74 1.37
CA VAL A 124 -4.65 3.02 0.13
C VAL A 124 -3.17 3.34 0.42
N THR A 125 -2.88 4.12 1.46
CA THR A 125 -1.52 4.47 1.86
C THR A 125 -0.71 3.23 2.25
N PHE A 126 -1.27 2.33 3.05
CA PHE A 126 -0.55 1.13 3.47
C PHE A 126 -0.46 0.08 2.36
N ALA A 127 -1.40 0.02 1.43
CA ALA A 127 -1.25 -0.79 0.21
C ALA A 127 -0.02 -0.36 -0.61
N VAL A 128 0.21 0.95 -0.74
CA VAL A 128 1.43 1.48 -1.40
C VAL A 128 2.69 1.13 -0.60
N TRP A 129 2.66 1.24 0.75
CA TRP A 129 3.77 0.82 1.59
C TRP A 129 4.15 -0.64 1.35
N TYR A 130 3.19 -1.55 1.46
CA TYR A 130 3.43 -2.99 1.28
C TYR A 130 3.99 -3.28 -0.10
N TRP A 131 3.45 -2.63 -1.14
CA TRP A 131 3.93 -2.78 -2.51
C TRP A 131 5.36 -2.25 -2.72
N GLU A 132 5.73 -1.12 -2.08
CA GLU A 132 7.07 -0.52 -2.22
C GLU A 132 8.14 -1.23 -1.38
N ILE A 133 7.81 -1.82 -0.22
CA ILE A 133 8.82 -2.47 0.61
C ILE A 133 9.10 -3.90 0.21
N ASP A 134 8.10 -4.63 -0.27
CA ASP A 134 8.19 -6.08 -0.48
C ASP A 134 9.21 -6.44 -1.57
N GLY A 135 10.20 -7.26 -1.21
CA GLY A 135 11.30 -7.66 -2.10
C GLY A 135 12.10 -6.50 -2.71
N GLY A 136 12.20 -5.35 -2.00
CA GLY A 136 12.87 -4.15 -2.50
C GLY A 136 12.09 -3.35 -3.53
N GLY A 137 10.78 -3.62 -3.66
CA GLY A 137 9.85 -2.89 -4.51
C GLY A 137 9.66 -3.44 -5.93
N PRO A 138 8.70 -2.88 -6.68
CA PRO A 138 8.22 -3.45 -7.94
C PRO A 138 9.27 -3.57 -9.04
N GLY A 139 10.43 -2.89 -8.92
CA GLY A 139 11.53 -2.96 -9.89
C GLY A 139 12.58 -4.01 -9.57
N ARG A 140 12.66 -4.51 -8.33
CA ARG A 140 13.70 -5.44 -7.87
C ARG A 140 13.21 -6.86 -7.68
N ARG A 141 11.96 -7.06 -7.32
CA ARG A 141 11.33 -8.33 -6.91
C ARG A 141 11.60 -9.55 -7.81
N ARG A 142 12.23 -9.40 -8.98
CA ARG A 142 12.53 -10.49 -9.92
C ARG A 142 14.00 -10.65 -10.29
N LYS A 143 14.88 -9.76 -9.83
CA LYS A 143 16.28 -9.81 -10.26
C LYS A 143 17.15 -10.69 -9.38
N ASP A 144 16.81 -10.80 -8.11
CA ASP A 144 17.62 -11.55 -7.16
C ASP A 144 16.70 -12.44 -6.30
N ALA A 145 16.64 -13.71 -6.64
CA ALA A 145 15.93 -14.75 -5.87
C ALA A 145 16.49 -14.94 -4.44
N HIS A 146 17.33 -14.02 -3.97
CA HIS A 146 18.00 -14.05 -2.68
C HIS A 146 17.60 -12.88 -1.76
N GLU A 147 16.85 -11.88 -2.25
CA GLU A 147 16.27 -10.87 -1.34
C GLU A 147 15.04 -11.47 -0.67
N SER A 148 15.08 -11.55 0.65
CA SER A 148 13.99 -12.07 1.48
C SER A 148 12.71 -11.25 1.25
N GLU A 149 11.65 -11.92 0.81
CA GLU A 149 10.31 -11.36 0.71
C GLU A 149 9.85 -10.84 2.07
N ASP A 150 9.15 -9.70 2.07
CA ASP A 150 8.61 -9.13 3.30
C ASP A 150 7.26 -9.74 3.66
N PHE A 151 6.56 -10.26 2.63
CA PHE A 151 5.26 -10.92 2.76
C PHE A 151 5.27 -12.26 2.05
N GLN A 152 4.66 -13.27 2.66
CA GLN A 152 4.44 -14.57 2.07
C GLN A 152 2.96 -14.71 1.71
N PHE A 153 2.68 -14.81 0.42
CA PHE A 153 1.34 -15.02 -0.10
C PHE A 153 1.02 -16.52 -0.21
N PRO A 154 -0.26 -16.93 -0.12
CA PRO A 154 -0.64 -18.34 -0.26
C PRO A 154 -0.16 -18.98 -1.57
N GLN A 155 -0.18 -18.20 -2.67
CA GLN A 155 0.24 -18.66 -3.99
C GLN A 155 1.75 -18.97 -4.08
N ASP A 156 2.57 -18.37 -3.21
CA ASP A 156 4.01 -18.68 -3.12
C ASP A 156 4.24 -20.05 -2.47
N GLN A 157 3.33 -20.47 -1.59
CA GLN A 157 3.45 -21.75 -0.88
C GLN A 157 3.14 -22.95 -1.78
N ASP A 158 2.25 -22.78 -2.76
CA ASP A 158 1.84 -23.84 -3.68
C ASP A 158 2.89 -24.13 -4.78
N GLY A 159 4.02 -23.43 -4.78
CA GLY A 159 5.09 -23.63 -5.75
C GLY A 159 4.66 -23.34 -7.19
N SER A 160 3.63 -22.51 -7.39
CA SER A 160 3.18 -22.10 -8.72
C SER A 160 4.26 -21.27 -9.40
N SER A 161 5.11 -21.94 -10.20
CA SER A 161 6.22 -21.35 -10.91
C SER A 161 5.72 -20.22 -11.83
N GLY A 162 6.05 -18.96 -11.49
CA GLY A 162 5.75 -17.79 -12.32
C GLY A 162 4.69 -16.84 -11.77
N TRP A 163 4.01 -17.14 -10.66
CA TRP A 163 3.16 -16.18 -9.98
C TRP A 163 4.01 -15.09 -9.28
N SER A 164 3.45 -13.92 -9.13
CA SER A 164 4.07 -12.82 -8.40
C SER A 164 2.99 -11.81 -8.06
N PRO A 165 2.95 -11.29 -6.81
CA PRO A 165 1.89 -10.42 -6.35
C PRO A 165 1.79 -9.15 -7.17
N ASP A 166 0.58 -8.70 -7.47
CA ASP A 166 0.30 -7.41 -8.09
C ASP A 166 -0.18 -6.38 -7.06
N PHE A 167 -0.53 -5.17 -7.50
CA PHE A 167 -0.97 -4.12 -6.57
C PHE A 167 -2.29 -4.48 -5.87
N THR A 168 -3.15 -5.26 -6.52
CA THR A 168 -4.44 -5.69 -5.95
C THR A 168 -4.23 -6.59 -4.74
N ASP A 169 -3.20 -7.45 -4.77
CA ASP A 169 -2.85 -8.33 -3.64
C ASP A 169 -2.46 -7.50 -2.40
N TYR A 170 -1.69 -6.43 -2.58
CA TYR A 170 -1.32 -5.53 -1.48
C TYR A 170 -2.47 -4.65 -1.01
N LEU A 171 -3.37 -4.25 -1.92
CA LEU A 171 -4.58 -3.53 -1.55
C LEU A 171 -5.50 -4.44 -0.72
N PHE A 172 -5.66 -5.69 -1.11
CA PHE A 172 -6.42 -6.69 -0.37
C PHE A 172 -5.80 -6.96 1.01
N LEU A 173 -4.48 -7.12 1.09
CA LEU A 173 -3.75 -7.25 2.34
C LEU A 173 -4.00 -6.06 3.27
N SER A 174 -3.85 -4.85 2.74
CA SER A 174 -4.08 -3.61 3.51
C SER A 174 -5.53 -3.47 3.97
N PHE A 175 -6.49 -3.80 3.11
CA PHE A 175 -7.91 -3.81 3.47
C PHE A 175 -8.17 -4.77 4.64
N ASN A 176 -7.68 -5.99 4.58
CA ASN A 176 -7.85 -6.99 5.65
C ASN A 176 -7.21 -6.53 6.96
N GLN A 177 -5.99 -5.96 6.91
CA GLN A 177 -5.33 -5.40 8.09
C GLN A 177 -6.11 -4.24 8.72
N SER A 178 -6.85 -3.47 7.92
CA SER A 178 -7.65 -2.33 8.40
C SER A 178 -9.00 -2.72 8.97
N THR A 179 -9.55 -3.87 8.59
CA THR A 179 -10.87 -4.32 9.05
C THR A 179 -10.81 -5.18 10.30
N ALA A 180 -9.68 -5.84 10.56
CA ALA A 180 -9.47 -6.81 11.65
C ALA A 180 -10.52 -7.94 11.69
N PHE A 181 -11.25 -8.19 10.60
CA PHE A 181 -12.33 -9.19 10.55
C PHE A 181 -11.89 -10.59 10.11
N GLY A 182 -10.62 -10.79 9.86
CA GLY A 182 -10.14 -12.12 9.50
C GLY A 182 -8.63 -12.24 9.49
N PRO A 183 -8.10 -13.45 9.68
CA PRO A 183 -6.70 -13.71 9.40
C PRO A 183 -6.46 -13.44 7.92
N THR A 184 -5.43 -12.66 7.61
CA THR A 184 -4.93 -12.62 6.25
C THR A 184 -4.17 -13.92 6.02
N ASP A 185 -4.41 -14.58 4.91
CA ASP A 185 -3.61 -15.76 4.52
C ASP A 185 -2.17 -15.35 4.15
N THR A 186 -1.92 -14.04 4.05
CA THR A 186 -0.61 -13.46 3.75
C THR A 186 0.13 -13.14 5.05
N LEU A 187 1.33 -13.72 5.21
CA LEU A 187 2.12 -13.60 6.42
C LEU A 187 3.18 -12.48 6.30
N PRO A 188 3.22 -11.49 7.20
CA PRO A 188 4.33 -10.53 7.29
C PRO A 188 5.56 -11.24 7.87
N LEU A 189 6.64 -11.39 7.09
CA LEU A 189 7.85 -12.08 7.48
C LEU A 189 8.85 -11.15 8.17
N SER A 190 9.10 -9.98 7.57
CA SER A 190 10.11 -9.05 8.04
C SER A 190 9.66 -8.18 9.21
N LYS A 191 10.63 -7.65 9.97
CA LYS A 191 10.34 -6.70 11.07
C LYS A 191 9.65 -5.43 10.56
N ARG A 192 10.08 -4.91 9.40
CA ARG A 192 9.49 -3.69 8.81
C ARG A 192 8.03 -3.92 8.39
N ALA A 193 7.71 -5.06 7.78
CA ALA A 193 6.34 -5.42 7.44
C ALA A 193 5.45 -5.52 8.69
N LYS A 194 5.94 -6.17 9.75
CA LYS A 194 5.22 -6.30 11.03
C LYS A 194 4.95 -4.94 11.68
N ILE A 195 5.94 -4.04 11.70
CA ILE A 195 5.78 -2.70 12.28
C ILE A 195 4.74 -1.90 11.48
N LEU A 196 4.82 -1.91 10.14
CA LEU A 196 3.84 -1.21 9.30
C LEU A 196 2.42 -1.75 9.51
N SER A 197 2.26 -3.08 9.59
CA SER A 197 0.96 -3.70 9.87
C SER A 197 0.40 -3.27 11.23
N MET A 198 1.25 -3.19 12.27
CA MET A 198 0.83 -2.71 13.58
C MET A 198 0.41 -1.23 13.56
N VAL A 199 1.15 -0.37 12.86
CA VAL A 199 0.80 1.06 12.72
C VAL A 199 -0.52 1.22 11.98
N GLN A 200 -0.72 0.49 10.88
CA GLN A 200 -1.97 0.51 10.13
C GLN A 200 -3.17 0.07 10.98
N ALA A 201 -3.02 -1.05 11.68
CA ALA A 201 -4.06 -1.59 12.56
C ALA A 201 -4.41 -0.60 13.69
N LEU A 202 -3.40 0.08 14.27
CA LEU A 202 -3.62 1.09 15.29
C LEU A 202 -4.42 2.28 14.75
N PHE A 203 -4.10 2.80 13.56
CA PHE A 203 -4.87 3.87 12.93
C PHE A 203 -6.32 3.44 12.69
N SER A 204 -6.53 2.25 12.13
CA SER A 204 -7.87 1.70 11.89
C SER A 204 -8.66 1.53 13.18
N LEU A 205 -8.04 1.00 14.23
CA LEU A 205 -8.67 0.84 15.55
C LEU A 205 -9.11 2.17 16.14
N LEU A 206 -8.26 3.20 16.08
CA LEU A 206 -8.59 4.55 16.56
C LEU A 206 -9.78 5.14 15.80
N ILE A 207 -9.80 5.01 14.47
CA ILE A 207 -10.92 5.50 13.63
C ILE A 207 -12.21 4.81 14.03
N ILE A 208 -12.21 3.47 14.13
CA ILE A 208 -13.41 2.70 14.49
C ILE A 208 -13.88 3.02 15.91
N ALA A 209 -12.95 3.06 16.87
CA ALA A 209 -13.27 3.34 18.27
C ALA A 209 -13.95 4.70 18.44
N VAL A 210 -13.47 5.73 17.76
CA VAL A 210 -14.05 7.08 17.83
C VAL A 210 -15.43 7.14 17.20
N VAL A 211 -15.64 6.46 16.06
CA VAL A 211 -16.96 6.39 15.41
C VAL A 211 -17.96 5.68 16.31
N VAL A 212 -17.58 4.54 16.92
CA VAL A 212 -18.45 3.80 17.83
C VAL A 212 -18.77 4.64 19.06
N ALA A 213 -17.77 5.26 19.70
CA ALA A 213 -17.99 6.14 20.84
C ALA A 213 -18.97 7.30 20.51
N ARG A 214 -18.89 7.85 19.32
CA ARG A 214 -19.78 8.93 18.88
C ARG A 214 -21.19 8.46 18.53
N ALA A 215 -21.34 7.22 18.07
CA ALA A 215 -22.66 6.64 17.76
C ALA A 215 -23.46 6.29 19.02
N THR A 216 -22.79 6.14 20.16
CA THR A 216 -23.40 5.78 21.46
C THR A 216 -23.59 6.96 22.41
N ALA A 217 -23.09 8.15 22.08
CA ALA A 217 -23.19 9.38 22.85
C ALA A 217 -24.36 10.26 22.40
#